data_ebf4ca7c80f5f56ae0cecb4d9bc3d186
#
_entry.id   ebf4ca7c80f5f56ae0cecb4d9bc3d186
#
_cell.length_a   1.000
_cell.length_b   1.000
_cell.length_c   1.000
_cell.angle_alpha   90.00
_cell.angle_beta   90.00
_cell.angle_gamma   90.00
#
_symmetry.space_group_name_H-M   'P 1'
#
loop_
_entity.id
_entity.type
_entity.pdbx_description
1 polymer ?
#
loop_
_entity_poly.entity_id
_entity_poly.type
_entity_poly.pdbx_seq_one_letter_code
_entity_poly.pdbx_strand_id
1 'polypeptide(L)'
;MTGVYDVGDLEQIKKYNAIDIDENNRIIYFEEKPKEPKSTLTGIALYFYPQWVLPLIHQYIEDGNNPDQPGRLVQWLYPRVPFYVWKVPGIWYDVGSIETLEEANRVFTNP
;
A
#
# COMPACT_ATOMS: atom_id res chain seq x y z
N MET A 1 0.35 10.25 2.92
CA MET A 1 0.96 9.23 3.79
C MET A 1 0.16 7.93 3.72
N THR A 2 0.80 6.82 3.67
CA THR A 2 0.14 5.52 3.75
C THR A 2 0.79 4.65 4.81
N GLY A 3 0.00 3.82 5.49
CA GLY A 3 0.52 2.77 6.35
C GLY A 3 1.16 1.67 5.51
N VAL A 4 2.27 1.13 5.96
CA VAL A 4 2.95 0.01 5.30
C VAL A 4 3.25 -1.10 6.29
N TYR A 5 3.35 -2.32 5.76
CA TYR A 5 3.66 -3.51 6.53
C TYR A 5 4.70 -4.34 5.78
N ASP A 6 5.65 -4.90 6.51
CA ASP A 6 6.63 -5.82 5.93
C ASP A 6 6.08 -7.23 5.96
N VAL A 7 5.65 -7.73 4.81
CA VAL A 7 5.07 -9.07 4.66
C VAL A 7 6.15 -10.15 4.79
N GLY A 8 7.40 -9.82 4.40
CA GLY A 8 8.51 -10.76 4.49
C GLY A 8 8.54 -11.86 3.45
N ASP A 9 7.66 -11.81 2.44
CA ASP A 9 7.54 -12.83 1.40
C ASP A 9 7.22 -12.18 0.06
N LEU A 10 8.15 -12.24 -0.87
CA LEU A 10 7.99 -11.65 -2.20
C LEU A 10 6.82 -12.24 -2.99
N GLU A 11 6.53 -13.52 -2.82
CA GLU A 11 5.40 -14.15 -3.52
C GLU A 11 4.05 -13.57 -3.10
N GLN A 12 3.88 -13.25 -1.82
CA GLN A 12 2.65 -12.62 -1.33
C GLN A 12 2.50 -11.20 -1.83
N ILE A 13 3.59 -10.49 -2.06
CA ILE A 13 3.56 -9.11 -2.56
C ILE A 13 2.90 -9.01 -3.95
N LYS A 14 2.98 -10.07 -4.75
CA LYS A 14 2.33 -10.10 -6.07
C LYS A 14 0.82 -9.85 -6.01
N LYS A 15 0.20 -10.15 -4.88
CA LYS A 15 -1.24 -9.93 -4.65
C LYS A 15 -1.58 -8.50 -4.21
N TYR A 16 -0.59 -7.76 -3.76
CA TYR A 16 -0.74 -6.44 -3.15
C TYR A 16 -0.02 -5.38 -3.97
N ASN A 17 0.92 -4.71 -3.38
CA ASN A 17 1.80 -3.75 -4.02
C ASN A 17 3.19 -3.83 -3.39
N ALA A 18 4.20 -3.40 -4.14
CA ALA A 18 5.57 -3.32 -3.66
C ALA A 18 5.95 -1.85 -3.47
N ILE A 19 6.47 -1.53 -2.29
CA ILE A 19 6.91 -0.17 -1.95
C ILE A 19 8.38 -0.20 -1.55
N ASP A 20 9.15 0.73 -2.08
CA ASP A 20 10.49 1.01 -1.60
C ASP A 20 10.57 2.44 -1.10
N ILE A 21 11.34 2.65 -0.05
CA ILE A 21 11.43 3.93 0.66
C ILE A 21 12.88 4.35 0.84
N ASP A 22 13.08 5.65 0.98
CA ASP A 22 14.39 6.21 1.34
C ASP A 22 14.57 6.25 2.87
N GLU A 23 15.69 6.81 3.30
CA GLU A 23 16.03 6.94 4.73
C GLU A 23 15.07 7.85 5.51
N ASN A 24 14.29 8.69 4.81
CA ASN A 24 13.31 9.59 5.40
C ASN A 24 11.88 9.03 5.34
N ASN A 25 11.72 7.76 4.99
CA ASN A 25 10.43 7.09 4.82
C ASN A 25 9.59 7.67 3.68
N ARG A 26 10.23 8.29 2.70
CA ARG A 26 9.57 8.76 1.49
C ARG A 26 9.53 7.64 0.46
N ILE A 27 8.39 7.47 -0.20
CA ILE A 27 8.25 6.49 -1.28
C ILE A 27 9.13 6.89 -2.45
N ILE A 28 10.01 5.98 -2.87
CA ILE A 28 10.85 6.13 -4.07
C ILE A 28 10.48 5.15 -5.16
N TYR A 29 9.63 4.17 -4.85
CA TYR A 29 9.12 3.19 -5.80
C TYR A 29 7.80 2.62 -5.29
N PHE A 30 6.83 2.50 -6.20
CA PHE A 30 5.53 1.89 -5.91
C PHE A 30 5.02 1.19 -7.18
N GLU A 31 4.69 -0.09 -7.06
CA GLU A 31 4.09 -0.85 -8.15
C GLU A 31 2.92 -1.68 -7.64
N GLU A 32 1.74 -1.47 -8.25
CA GLU A 32 0.53 -2.23 -7.94
C GLU A 32 0.59 -3.60 -8.59
N LYS A 33 0.37 -4.66 -7.81
CA LYS A 33 0.37 -6.06 -8.27
C LYS A 33 1.57 -6.41 -9.15
N PRO A 34 2.80 -6.25 -8.62
CA PRO A 34 4.01 -6.46 -9.42
C PRO A 34 4.17 -7.94 -9.79
N LYS A 35 4.65 -8.18 -11.01
CA LYS A 35 4.98 -9.54 -11.46
C LYS A 35 6.31 -10.02 -10.85
N GLU A 36 7.24 -9.10 -10.69
CA GLU A 36 8.56 -9.35 -10.11
C GLU A 36 8.81 -8.34 -8.98
N PRO A 37 8.22 -8.58 -7.79
CA PRO A 37 8.34 -7.64 -6.68
C PRO A 37 9.80 -7.54 -6.21
N LYS A 38 10.24 -6.30 -5.93
CA LYS A 38 11.59 -5.99 -5.48
C LYS A 38 11.64 -5.61 -4.01
N SER A 39 10.51 -5.60 -3.33
CA SER A 39 10.40 -5.21 -1.93
C SER A 39 9.34 -6.05 -1.24
N THR A 40 9.52 -6.30 0.05
CA THR A 40 8.53 -6.98 0.89
C THR A 40 7.63 -6.02 1.66
N LEU A 41 7.80 -4.70 1.48
CA LEU A 41 6.91 -3.70 2.05
C LEU A 41 5.68 -3.54 1.16
N THR A 42 4.51 -3.48 1.78
CA THR A 42 3.25 -3.23 1.08
C THR A 42 2.43 -2.15 1.78
N GLY A 43 1.70 -1.36 1.02
CA GLY A 43 0.70 -0.43 1.56
C GLY A 43 -0.55 -1.20 1.97
N ILE A 44 -1.13 -0.85 3.11
CA ILE A 44 -2.20 -1.61 3.75
C ILE A 44 -3.57 -0.93 3.66
N ALA A 45 -3.79 -0.10 2.66
CA ALA A 45 -5.06 0.60 2.43
C ALA A 45 -5.45 1.59 3.54
N LEU A 46 -4.47 2.15 4.22
CA LEU A 46 -4.67 3.24 5.17
C LEU A 46 -3.95 4.47 4.61
N TYR A 47 -4.73 5.46 4.16
CA TYR A 47 -4.21 6.62 3.45
C TYR A 47 -4.60 7.92 4.15
N PHE A 48 -3.64 8.85 4.22
CA PHE A 48 -3.86 10.20 4.69
C PHE A 48 -3.42 11.17 3.59
N TYR A 49 -4.36 11.92 3.06
CA TYR A 49 -4.10 12.92 2.01
C TYR A 49 -4.32 14.31 2.56
N PRO A 50 -3.33 15.22 2.47
CA PRO A 50 -3.57 16.61 2.80
C PRO A 50 -4.54 17.23 1.79
N GLN A 51 -5.26 18.25 2.23
CA GLN A 51 -6.31 18.88 1.40
C GLN A 51 -5.76 19.39 0.06
N TRP A 52 -4.53 19.86 0.01
CA TRP A 52 -3.92 20.40 -1.21
C TRP A 52 -3.69 19.32 -2.29
N VAL A 53 -3.80 18.03 -1.95
CA VAL A 53 -3.67 16.92 -2.91
C VAL A 53 -4.97 16.70 -3.68
N LEU A 54 -6.13 17.15 -3.17
CA LEU A 54 -7.43 16.90 -3.80
C LEU A 54 -7.50 17.32 -5.27
N PRO A 55 -6.97 18.48 -5.70
CA PRO A 55 -6.95 18.83 -7.13
C PRO A 55 -6.18 17.82 -7.99
N LEU A 56 -5.11 17.23 -7.45
CA LEU A 56 -4.35 16.20 -8.15
C LEU A 56 -5.13 14.90 -8.31
N ILE A 57 -5.97 14.56 -7.35
CA ILE A 57 -6.87 13.39 -7.45
C ILE A 57 -7.88 13.61 -8.57
N HIS A 58 -8.45 14.80 -8.68
CA HIS A 58 -9.32 15.14 -9.81
C HIS A 58 -8.59 15.01 -11.14
N GLN A 59 -7.36 15.50 -11.21
CA GLN A 59 -6.55 15.39 -12.42
C GLN A 59 -6.24 13.94 -12.79
N TYR A 60 -5.97 13.09 -11.80
CA TYR A 60 -5.77 11.66 -12.00
C TYR A 60 -6.95 11.04 -12.75
N ILE A 61 -8.16 11.38 -12.36
CA ILE A 61 -9.40 10.88 -12.96
C ILE A 61 -9.58 11.47 -14.37
N GLU A 62 -9.38 12.78 -14.51
CA GLU A 62 -9.53 13.48 -15.80
C GLU A 62 -8.56 12.97 -16.85
N ASP A 63 -7.36 12.56 -16.45
CA ASP A 63 -6.34 11.99 -17.35
C ASP A 63 -6.68 10.57 -17.81
N GLY A 64 -7.82 10.00 -17.37
CA GLY A 64 -8.28 8.69 -17.80
C GLY A 64 -7.66 7.52 -17.03
N ASN A 65 -7.04 7.77 -15.89
CA ASN A 65 -6.46 6.72 -15.06
C ASN A 65 -7.57 5.89 -14.37
N ASN A 66 -7.21 4.67 -13.98
CA ASN A 66 -8.15 3.74 -13.36
C ASN A 66 -8.61 4.25 -11.99
N PRO A 67 -9.93 4.57 -11.81
CA PRO A 67 -10.45 5.09 -10.55
C PRO A 67 -10.74 4.02 -9.51
N ASP A 68 -10.60 2.75 -9.85
CA ASP A 68 -11.11 1.63 -9.08
C ASP A 68 -10.13 1.09 -8.03
N GLN A 69 -8.84 1.33 -8.20
CA GLN A 69 -7.80 0.81 -7.32
C GLN A 69 -7.04 1.95 -6.64
N PRO A 70 -7.21 2.12 -5.31
CA PRO A 70 -6.51 3.20 -4.58
C PRO A 70 -4.98 3.14 -4.67
N GLY A 71 -4.40 1.95 -4.78
CA GLY A 71 -2.96 1.79 -4.96
C GLY A 71 -2.43 2.41 -6.24
N ARG A 72 -3.23 2.42 -7.30
CA ARG A 72 -2.85 3.06 -8.57
C ARG A 72 -2.77 4.57 -8.45
N LEU A 73 -3.58 5.16 -7.58
CA LEU A 73 -3.48 6.59 -7.28
C LEU A 73 -2.14 6.90 -6.60
N VAL A 74 -1.73 6.08 -5.63
CA VAL A 74 -0.44 6.26 -4.96
C VAL A 74 0.70 6.09 -5.96
N GLN A 75 0.62 5.11 -6.86
CA GLN A 75 1.61 4.89 -7.90
C GLN A 75 1.77 6.11 -8.81
N TRP A 76 0.67 6.79 -9.12
CA TRP A 76 0.66 8.01 -9.91
C TRP A 76 1.17 9.23 -9.13
N LEU A 77 0.84 9.31 -7.84
CA LEU A 77 1.15 10.48 -7.00
C LEU A 77 2.61 10.53 -6.54
N TYR A 78 3.21 9.39 -6.20
CA TYR A 78 4.51 9.41 -5.52
C TYR A 78 5.63 10.09 -6.31
N PRO A 79 5.68 10.04 -7.66
CA PRO A 79 6.70 10.79 -8.39
C PRO A 79 6.37 12.28 -8.54
N ARG A 80 5.15 12.69 -8.24
CA ARG A 80 4.69 14.08 -8.42
C ARG A 80 4.74 14.90 -7.15
N VAL A 81 4.49 14.25 -5.99
CA VAL A 81 4.48 14.91 -4.68
C VAL A 81 5.24 14.05 -3.68
N PRO A 82 5.82 14.65 -2.61
CA PRO A 82 6.40 13.86 -1.53
C PRO A 82 5.32 12.96 -0.91
N PHE A 83 5.57 11.67 -0.88
CA PHE A 83 4.64 10.70 -0.29
C PHE A 83 5.38 9.85 0.72
N TYR A 84 4.96 9.91 1.97
CA TYR A 84 5.64 9.27 3.08
C TYR A 84 4.88 8.04 3.56
N VAL A 85 5.58 7.15 4.24
CA VAL A 85 4.99 5.94 4.81
C VAL A 85 5.13 5.95 6.33
N TRP A 86 4.22 5.24 6.97
CA TRP A 86 4.29 4.91 8.38
C TRP A 86 4.29 3.38 8.52
N LYS A 87 5.33 2.84 9.14
CA LYS A 87 5.43 1.39 9.37
C LYS A 87 4.50 1.01 10.50
N VAL A 88 3.51 0.18 10.18
CA VAL A 88 2.51 -0.27 11.14
C VAL A 88 3.15 -1.24 12.12
N PRO A 89 3.07 -0.99 13.43
CA PRO A 89 3.56 -1.93 14.43
C PRO A 89 2.60 -3.12 14.59
N GLY A 90 3.14 -4.25 15.05
CA GLY A 90 2.33 -5.42 15.31
C GLY A 90 2.06 -6.25 14.07
N ILE A 91 0.86 -6.80 13.99
CA ILE A 91 0.47 -7.76 12.96
C ILE A 91 -0.64 -7.18 12.08
N TRP A 92 -0.51 -7.37 10.79
CA TRP A 92 -1.53 -7.02 9.80
C TRP A 92 -1.96 -8.27 9.03
N TYR A 93 -3.26 -8.40 8.81
CA TYR A 93 -3.85 -9.47 8.00
C TYR A 93 -4.78 -8.90 6.94
N ASP A 94 -4.67 -9.43 5.72
CA ASP A 94 -5.66 -9.22 4.68
C ASP A 94 -6.61 -10.42 4.69
N VAL A 95 -7.85 -10.20 5.14
CA VAL A 95 -8.85 -11.25 5.26
C VAL A 95 -9.64 -11.33 3.95
N GLY A 96 -9.17 -12.15 3.02
CA GLY A 96 -9.78 -12.31 1.70
C GLY A 96 -10.32 -13.70 1.41
N SER A 97 -10.25 -14.62 2.39
CA SER A 97 -10.72 -16.00 2.25
C SER A 97 -11.16 -16.56 3.60
N ILE A 98 -11.84 -17.72 3.58
CA ILE A 98 -12.20 -18.42 4.84
C ILE A 98 -10.94 -18.81 5.60
N GLU A 99 -9.90 -19.26 4.89
CA GLU A 99 -8.63 -19.67 5.49
C GLU A 99 -7.94 -18.51 6.22
N THR A 100 -7.86 -17.34 5.59
CA THR A 100 -7.25 -16.16 6.21
C THR A 100 -8.10 -15.63 7.36
N LEU A 101 -9.43 -15.76 7.29
CA LEU A 101 -10.32 -15.40 8.39
C LEU A 101 -10.08 -16.29 9.60
N GLU A 102 -9.99 -17.60 9.41
CA GLU A 102 -9.72 -18.55 10.49
C GLU A 102 -8.35 -18.30 11.12
N GLU A 103 -7.34 -18.03 10.32
CA GLU A 103 -6.01 -17.71 10.78
C GLU A 103 -5.99 -16.41 11.61
N ALA A 104 -6.65 -15.37 11.11
CA ALA A 104 -6.78 -14.10 11.83
C ALA A 104 -7.49 -14.29 13.17
N ASN A 105 -8.54 -15.09 13.20
CA ASN A 105 -9.25 -15.40 14.45
C ASN A 105 -8.32 -16.08 15.47
N ARG A 106 -7.48 -17.02 15.05
CA ARG A 106 -6.51 -17.66 15.93
C ARG A 106 -5.49 -16.66 16.48
N VAL A 107 -4.95 -15.80 15.60
CA VAL A 107 -3.89 -14.86 15.98
C VAL A 107 -4.41 -13.77 16.90
N PHE A 108 -5.58 -13.20 16.60
CA PHE A 108 -6.12 -12.07 17.36
C PHE A 108 -6.97 -12.44 18.56
N THR A 109 -7.39 -13.71 18.68
CA THR A 109 -8.15 -14.20 19.84
C THR A 109 -7.23 -14.64 20.99
N ASN A 110 -6.00 -15.03 20.69
CA ASN A 110 -5.02 -15.46 21.68
C ASN A 110 -3.94 -14.39 21.84
N PRO A 111 -4.13 -13.44 22.77
CA PRO A 111 -3.13 -12.38 23.02
C PRO A 111 -1.83 -12.91 23.60
#